data_46fbd79ff64233da62f42771bc0361d2
#
_entry.id   46fbd79ff64233da62f42771bc0361d2
#
_cell.length_a   1.000
_cell.length_b   1.000
_cell.length_c   1.000
_cell.angle_alpha   90.00
_cell.angle_beta   90.00
_cell.angle_gamma   90.00
#
_symmetry.space_group_name_H-M   'P 1'
#
loop_
_entity.id
_entity.type
_entity.pdbx_description
1 polymer ?
#
loop_
_entity_poly.entity_id
_entity_poly.type
_entity_poly.pdbx_seq_one_letter_code
_entity_poly.pdbx_strand_id
1 'polypeptide(L)'
;MKKSDINLVVIGGGTGSFTLLQAFKGSFDTITALVNMADNGGSSGMLRDELGVLPPGDIRQCLVALSPAPELRDLFNYRFDNGTLKGHTLGNIFLSALEKTTGNFTQAVKTASKILRIT
;
A
#
# COMPACT_ATOMS: atom_id res chain seq x y z
N MET A 1 5.18 -7.46 24.29
CA MET A 1 4.46 -8.73 24.01
C MET A 1 5.36 -9.65 23.18
N LYS A 2 5.46 -10.92 23.55
CA LYS A 2 6.29 -11.87 22.82
C LYS A 2 5.66 -12.18 21.46
N LYS A 3 6.46 -12.14 20.40
CA LYS A 3 6.01 -12.52 19.07
C LYS A 3 5.79 -14.04 18.98
N SER A 4 4.83 -14.45 18.19
CA SER A 4 4.60 -15.84 17.88
C SER A 4 5.64 -16.37 16.89
N ASP A 5 6.07 -17.62 17.06
CA ASP A 5 6.96 -18.29 16.11
C ASP A 5 6.23 -18.69 14.82
N ILE A 6 4.95 -18.35 14.68
CA ILE A 6 4.13 -18.66 13.52
C ILE A 6 4.28 -17.56 12.46
N ASN A 7 4.46 -17.98 11.22
CA ASN A 7 4.42 -17.07 10.08
C ASN A 7 2.97 -16.90 9.63
N LEU A 8 2.52 -15.65 9.52
CA LEU A 8 1.16 -15.34 9.10
C LEU A 8 1.15 -14.92 7.63
N VAL A 9 0.26 -15.51 6.85
CA VAL A 9 0.02 -15.11 5.46
C VAL A 9 -1.42 -14.60 5.35
N VAL A 10 -1.58 -13.37 4.86
CA VAL A 10 -2.88 -12.74 4.63
C VAL A 10 -3.09 -12.62 3.12
N ILE A 11 -4.17 -13.21 2.61
CA ILE A 11 -4.50 -13.21 1.17
C ILE A 11 -5.80 -12.43 0.98
N GLY A 12 -5.79 -11.46 0.06
CA GLY A 12 -7.01 -10.71 -0.24
C GLY A 12 -6.76 -9.38 -0.93
N GLY A 13 -7.82 -8.58 -0.99
CA GLY A 13 -7.78 -7.22 -1.50
C GLY A 13 -7.41 -6.22 -0.41
N GLY A 14 -7.79 -4.94 -0.62
CA GLY A 14 -7.34 -3.84 0.22
C GLY A 14 -7.91 -3.81 1.63
N THR A 15 -9.22 -3.63 1.77
CA THR A 15 -9.82 -3.29 3.08
C THR A 15 -9.75 -4.43 4.09
N GLY A 16 -10.11 -5.65 3.69
CA GLY A 16 -10.06 -6.80 4.58
C GLY A 16 -8.63 -7.11 5.03
N SER A 17 -7.71 -7.11 4.08
CA SER A 17 -6.29 -7.34 4.37
C SER A 17 -5.71 -6.26 5.27
N PHE A 18 -6.07 -4.99 5.03
CA PHE A 18 -5.66 -3.87 5.88
C PHE A 18 -6.03 -4.11 7.34
N THR A 19 -7.29 -4.48 7.59
CA THR A 19 -7.79 -4.72 8.94
C THR A 19 -7.02 -5.84 9.63
N LEU A 20 -6.80 -6.96 8.95
CA LEU A 20 -6.06 -8.09 9.52
C LEU A 20 -4.59 -7.76 9.78
N LEU A 21 -3.92 -7.13 8.81
CA LEU A 21 -2.52 -6.76 8.96
C LEU A 21 -2.32 -5.79 10.11
N GLN A 22 -3.21 -4.82 10.25
CA GLN A 22 -3.12 -3.84 11.33
C GLN A 22 -3.36 -4.48 12.69
N ALA A 23 -4.29 -5.42 12.79
CA ALA A 23 -4.60 -6.13 14.03
C ALA A 23 -3.44 -7.02 14.49
N PHE A 24 -2.74 -7.67 13.56
CA PHE A 24 -1.70 -8.65 13.89
C PHE A 24 -0.27 -8.13 13.75
N LYS A 25 -0.11 -6.90 13.35
CA LYS A 25 1.21 -6.27 13.25
C LYS A 25 1.95 -6.33 14.59
N GLY A 26 3.15 -6.89 14.58
CA GLY A 26 3.96 -7.04 15.79
C GLY A 26 3.67 -8.28 16.62
N SER A 27 2.62 -9.06 16.28
CA SER A 27 2.26 -10.28 17.01
C SER A 27 2.89 -11.55 16.43
N PHE A 28 3.43 -11.48 15.23
CA PHE A 28 4.06 -12.61 14.53
C PHE A 28 5.45 -12.22 14.06
N ASP A 29 6.34 -13.19 13.96
CA ASP A 29 7.71 -12.94 13.47
C ASP A 29 7.72 -12.51 12.02
N THR A 30 6.90 -13.15 11.20
CA THR A 30 6.80 -12.84 9.78
C THR A 30 5.34 -12.72 9.38
N ILE A 31 5.00 -11.62 8.72
CA ILE A 31 3.69 -11.42 8.12
C ILE A 31 3.90 -11.21 6.63
N THR A 32 3.21 -12.02 5.82
CA THR A 32 3.24 -11.90 4.36
C THR A 32 1.84 -11.55 3.86
N ALA A 33 1.74 -10.52 3.04
CA ALA A 33 0.49 -10.13 2.39
C ALA A 33 0.54 -10.51 0.91
N LEU A 34 -0.43 -11.31 0.47
CA LEU A 34 -0.66 -11.60 -0.94
C LEU A 34 -1.82 -10.74 -1.42
N VAL A 35 -1.52 -9.75 -2.24
CA VAL A 35 -2.46 -8.68 -2.59
C VAL A 35 -2.99 -8.89 -4.00
N ASN A 36 -4.32 -8.82 -4.13
CA ASN A 36 -4.97 -8.84 -5.44
C ASN A 36 -4.75 -7.50 -6.15
N MET A 37 -4.17 -7.55 -7.35
CA MET A 37 -3.87 -6.37 -8.16
C MET A 37 -4.92 -6.08 -9.23
N ALA A 38 -6.13 -6.63 -9.10
CA ALA A 38 -7.21 -6.47 -10.07
C ALA A 38 -8.14 -5.28 -9.77
N ASP A 39 -7.79 -4.40 -8.81
CA ASP A 39 -8.57 -3.22 -8.47
C ASP A 39 -8.60 -2.23 -9.65
N ASN A 40 -9.81 -1.90 -10.13
CA ASN A 40 -10.02 -0.97 -11.23
C ASN A 40 -10.83 0.25 -10.78
N GLY A 41 -11.15 0.39 -9.50
CA GLY A 41 -12.03 1.44 -9.00
C GLY A 41 -11.29 2.75 -8.72
N GLY A 42 -12.01 3.87 -8.80
CA GLY A 42 -11.59 5.17 -8.34
C GLY A 42 -10.20 5.60 -8.83
N SER A 43 -9.38 6.07 -7.90
CA SER A 43 -8.03 6.57 -8.17
C SER A 43 -7.13 5.53 -8.85
N SER A 44 -7.19 4.26 -8.41
CA SER A 44 -6.36 3.20 -8.98
C SER A 44 -6.68 2.97 -10.46
N GLY A 45 -7.96 2.92 -10.82
CA GLY A 45 -8.38 2.75 -12.21
C GLY A 45 -7.96 3.93 -13.08
N MET A 46 -8.14 5.15 -12.61
CA MET A 46 -7.74 6.36 -13.32
C MET A 46 -6.22 6.40 -13.54
N LEU A 47 -5.44 6.12 -12.54
CA LEU A 47 -3.97 6.13 -12.65
C LEU A 47 -3.47 5.06 -13.60
N ARG A 48 -4.08 3.85 -13.55
CA ARG A 48 -3.74 2.80 -14.50
C ARG A 48 -4.02 3.24 -15.94
N ASP A 49 -5.18 3.85 -16.19
CA ASP A 49 -5.59 4.23 -17.54
C ASP A 49 -4.78 5.42 -18.06
N GLU A 50 -4.49 6.41 -17.22
CA GLU A 50 -3.78 7.62 -17.61
C GLU A 50 -2.27 7.42 -17.70
N LEU A 51 -1.68 6.65 -16.79
CA LEU A 51 -0.22 6.53 -16.65
C LEU A 51 0.32 5.18 -17.10
N GLY A 52 -0.55 4.20 -17.35
CA GLY A 52 -0.12 2.84 -17.72
C GLY A 52 0.58 2.11 -16.58
N VAL A 53 0.29 2.46 -15.34
CA VAL A 53 0.86 1.82 -14.14
C VAL A 53 -0.07 0.73 -13.62
N LEU A 54 0.45 -0.18 -12.80
CA LEU A 54 -0.39 -1.15 -12.11
C LEU A 54 -1.25 -0.47 -11.06
N PRO A 55 -2.48 -1.00 -10.77
CA PRO A 55 -3.37 -0.35 -9.81
C PRO A 55 -2.74 -0.35 -8.40
N PRO A 56 -2.50 0.82 -7.80
CA PRO A 56 -1.74 0.90 -6.55
C PRO A 56 -2.59 0.83 -5.28
N GLY A 57 -3.92 0.88 -5.38
CA GLY A 57 -4.78 1.07 -4.21
C GLY A 57 -4.64 -0.01 -3.14
N ASP A 58 -4.73 -1.29 -3.52
CA ASP A 58 -4.66 -2.39 -2.57
C ASP A 58 -3.25 -2.52 -1.97
N ILE A 59 -2.21 -2.35 -2.78
CA ILE A 59 -0.83 -2.33 -2.29
C ILE A 59 -0.62 -1.18 -1.31
N ARG A 60 -1.13 0.00 -1.63
CA ARG A 60 -1.04 1.15 -0.72
C ARG A 60 -1.64 0.81 0.64
N GLN A 61 -2.84 0.24 0.66
CA GLN A 61 -3.50 -0.11 1.92
C GLN A 61 -2.68 -1.10 2.75
N CYS A 62 -2.11 -2.11 2.11
CA CYS A 62 -1.26 -3.08 2.80
C CYS A 62 0.03 -2.45 3.34
N LEU A 63 0.69 -1.61 2.55
CA LEU A 63 1.89 -0.91 2.98
C LEU A 63 1.60 0.01 4.18
N VAL A 64 0.50 0.75 4.12
CA VAL A 64 0.08 1.63 5.23
C VAL A 64 -0.20 0.80 6.48
N ALA A 65 -0.88 -0.35 6.34
CA ALA A 65 -1.18 -1.22 7.47
C ALA A 65 0.07 -1.73 8.18
N LEU A 66 1.12 -2.01 7.42
CA LEU A 66 2.38 -2.55 7.94
C LEU A 66 3.34 -1.49 8.46
N SER A 67 3.14 -0.22 8.12
CA SER A 67 4.04 0.85 8.55
C SER A 67 3.89 1.16 10.03
N PRO A 68 5.01 1.28 10.78
CA PRO A 68 4.97 1.70 12.19
C PRO A 68 4.91 3.21 12.38
N ALA A 69 4.98 4.01 11.31
CA ALA A 69 5.08 5.47 11.40
C ALA A 69 3.71 6.12 11.14
N PRO A 70 3.00 6.61 12.19
CA PRO A 70 1.65 7.18 12.01
C PRO A 70 1.59 8.35 11.04
N GLU A 71 2.58 9.24 11.07
CA GLU A 71 2.61 10.41 10.21
C GLU A 71 2.69 10.01 8.73
N LEU A 72 3.49 8.98 8.43
CA LEU A 72 3.64 8.49 7.05
C LEU A 72 2.38 7.76 6.61
N ARG A 73 1.72 7.03 7.52
CA ARG A 73 0.45 6.38 7.21
C ARG A 73 -0.62 7.41 6.85
N ASP A 74 -0.74 8.46 7.65
CA ASP A 74 -1.71 9.53 7.41
C ASP A 74 -1.42 10.23 6.09
N LEU A 75 -0.14 10.50 5.81
CA LEU A 75 0.28 11.14 4.57
C LEU A 75 -0.06 10.29 3.35
N PHE A 76 0.24 9.01 3.39
CA PHE A 76 -0.05 8.10 2.27
C PHE A 76 -1.55 7.91 2.04
N ASN A 77 -2.35 8.01 3.10
CA ASN A 77 -3.81 7.89 3.02
C ASN A 77 -4.51 9.21 2.72
N TYR A 78 -3.79 10.33 2.71
CA TYR A 78 -4.41 11.62 2.41
C TYR A 78 -5.06 11.57 1.03
N ARG A 79 -6.34 11.91 0.98
CA ARG A 79 -7.12 11.97 -0.27
C ARG A 79 -7.43 13.42 -0.61
N PHE A 80 -7.08 13.81 -1.81
CA PHE A 80 -7.35 15.17 -2.29
C PHE A 80 -8.85 15.35 -2.49
N ASP A 81 -9.39 16.44 -2.00
CA ASP A 81 -10.84 16.72 -2.04
C ASP A 81 -11.22 17.83 -3.03
N ASN A 82 -10.23 18.45 -3.68
CA ASN A 82 -10.48 19.48 -4.68
C ASN A 82 -9.38 19.48 -5.75
N GLY A 83 -9.60 20.27 -6.81
CA GLY A 83 -8.65 20.41 -7.89
C GLY A 83 -8.54 19.19 -8.80
N THR A 84 -7.50 19.19 -9.62
CA THR A 84 -7.27 18.11 -10.59
C THR A 84 -6.91 16.78 -9.95
N LEU A 85 -6.43 16.79 -8.70
CA LEU A 85 -6.06 15.57 -7.97
C LEU A 85 -7.21 15.00 -7.15
N LYS A 86 -8.40 15.61 -7.20
CA LYS A 86 -9.56 15.15 -6.43
C LYS A 86 -9.81 13.66 -6.62
N GLY A 87 -10.00 12.95 -5.52
CA GLY A 87 -10.27 11.51 -5.52
C GLY A 87 -9.02 10.63 -5.45
N HIS A 88 -7.84 11.19 -5.68
CA HIS A 88 -6.57 10.46 -5.56
C HIS A 88 -6.03 10.56 -4.13
N THR A 89 -5.39 9.49 -3.66
CA THR A 89 -4.57 9.59 -2.44
C THR A 89 -3.13 9.94 -2.82
N LEU A 90 -2.43 10.60 -1.91
CA LEU A 90 -1.02 10.86 -2.12
C LEU A 90 -0.25 9.55 -2.32
N GLY A 91 -0.58 8.51 -1.56
CA GLY A 91 0.10 7.21 -1.68
C GLY A 91 -0.09 6.57 -3.06
N ASN A 92 -1.27 6.65 -3.64
CA ASN A 92 -1.50 6.12 -5.00
C ASN A 92 -0.65 6.87 -6.03
N ILE A 93 -0.61 8.19 -5.94
CA ILE A 93 0.22 9.03 -6.84
C ILE A 93 1.70 8.71 -6.61
N PHE A 94 2.11 8.60 -5.37
CA PHE A 94 3.49 8.33 -5.00
C PHE A 94 3.96 6.97 -5.55
N LEU A 95 3.16 5.92 -5.38
CA LEU A 95 3.48 4.59 -5.89
C LEU A 95 3.54 4.58 -7.42
N SER A 96 2.65 5.30 -8.08
CA SER A 96 2.67 5.44 -9.54
C SER A 96 3.95 6.12 -10.00
N ALA A 97 4.36 7.19 -9.32
CA ALA A 97 5.60 7.89 -9.63
C ALA A 97 6.82 7.02 -9.40
N LEU A 98 6.83 6.23 -8.32
CA LEU A 98 7.92 5.28 -8.05
C LEU A 98 8.02 4.21 -9.13
N GLU A 99 6.88 3.70 -9.61
CA GLU A 99 6.90 2.72 -10.70
C GLU A 99 7.53 3.31 -11.96
N LYS A 100 7.20 4.56 -12.28
CA LYS A 100 7.79 5.26 -13.42
C LYS A 100 9.28 5.51 -13.26
N THR A 101 9.72 5.93 -12.07
CA THR A 101 11.12 6.29 -11.84
C THR A 101 12.03 5.09 -11.66
N THR A 102 11.53 4.01 -11.07
CA THR A 102 12.33 2.79 -10.85
C THR A 102 12.26 1.82 -12.03
N GLY A 103 11.28 1.98 -12.90
CA GLY A 103 11.12 1.14 -14.09
C GLY A 103 10.32 -0.13 -13.91
N ASN A 104 9.98 -0.52 -12.66
CA ASN A 104 9.11 -1.66 -12.43
C ASN A 104 8.42 -1.58 -11.07
N PHE A 105 7.30 -2.29 -10.95
CA PHE A 105 6.46 -2.25 -9.76
C PHE A 105 7.13 -2.85 -8.53
N THR A 106 7.89 -3.92 -8.70
CA THR A 106 8.61 -4.57 -7.58
C THR A 106 9.57 -3.60 -6.90
N GLN A 107 10.34 -2.84 -7.68
CA GLN A 107 11.26 -1.84 -7.13
C GLN A 107 10.50 -0.68 -6.48
N ALA A 108 9.36 -0.29 -7.06
CA ALA A 108 8.51 0.74 -6.47
C ALA A 108 8.03 0.33 -5.08
N VAL A 109 7.56 -0.90 -4.92
CA VAL A 109 7.10 -1.43 -3.63
C VAL A 109 8.25 -1.50 -2.63
N LYS A 110 9.42 -1.97 -3.05
CA LYS A 110 10.60 -2.03 -2.18
C LYS A 110 11.01 -0.65 -1.68
N THR A 111 11.02 0.34 -2.55
CA THR A 111 11.36 1.72 -2.18
C THR A 111 10.32 2.31 -1.25
N ALA A 112 9.03 2.12 -1.55
CA ALA A 112 7.95 2.58 -0.68
C ALA A 112 8.03 1.94 0.71
N SER A 113 8.37 0.65 0.78
CA SER A 113 8.54 -0.05 2.07
C SER A 113 9.63 0.59 2.91
N LYS A 114 10.76 0.96 2.30
CA LYS A 114 11.83 1.67 3.02
C LYS A 114 11.36 3.03 3.54
N ILE A 115 10.66 3.78 2.71
CA ILE A 115 10.15 5.10 3.08
C ILE A 115 9.16 4.99 4.24
N LEU A 116 8.30 3.98 4.22
CA LEU A 116 7.30 3.73 5.26
C LEU A 116 7.88 3.00 6.47
N ARG A 117 9.19 2.73 6.49
CA ARG A 117 9.90 2.07 7.60
C ARG A 117 9.38 0.66 7.90
N ILE A 118 8.93 -0.04 6.90
CA ILE A 118 8.54 -1.44 7.01
C ILE A 118 9.81 -2.30 6.98
N THR A 119 9.92 -3.19 7.97
CA THR A 119 11.08 -4.11 8.08
C THR A 119 10.69 -5.53 7.72
#